data_a02d66ef9d7073361ddaf031194f0b88
#
_entry.id   a02d66ef9d7073361ddaf031194f0b88
#
_cell.length_a   1.000
_cell.length_b   1.000
_cell.length_c   1.000
_cell.angle_alpha   90.00
_cell.angle_beta   90.00
_cell.angle_gamma   90.00
#
_symmetry.space_group_name_H-M   'P 1'
#
loop_
_entity.id
_entity.type
_entity.pdbx_description
1 polymer ?
#
loop_
_entity_poly.entity_id
_entity_poly.type
_entity_poly.pdbx_seq_one_letter_code
_entity_poly.pdbx_strand_id
1 'polypeptide(L)'
;MTIAEYTALKECINYHMNRYYNEDAPEISDYEYDMLMQELKAAEKEHPEWVTPDSPSQKIGGIAKREAGVKVKHTVPMPSIEDVFTKEDVKTWVEKVQQMHPDAKFSVETKIDGLSLKMGYTKREGVENQMDLTAAVTRGDGFLFGESVFENALVIPDIKKTLSLPYDYLELRGEVYMSHEDFERFNEEQEKAGKKTAANPRNLAAGTLRQLDASITKERGLRMFVFNVQQGPAELMSSQTAGYT
;
A
#
# COMPACT_ATOMS: atom_id res chain seq x y z
N MET A 1 -9.22 -30.67 -2.47
CA MET A 1 -10.29 -29.86 -1.83
C MET A 1 -11.59 -30.10 -2.56
N THR A 2 -12.72 -30.23 -1.86
CA THR A 2 -14.06 -30.29 -2.47
C THR A 2 -14.60 -28.88 -2.72
N ILE A 3 -15.59 -28.73 -3.61
CA ILE A 3 -16.20 -27.43 -3.87
C ILE A 3 -16.89 -26.83 -2.62
N ALA A 4 -17.39 -27.66 -1.70
CA ALA A 4 -17.97 -27.21 -0.45
C ALA A 4 -16.90 -26.62 0.50
N GLU A 5 -15.74 -27.27 0.60
CA GLU A 5 -14.60 -26.79 1.37
C GLU A 5 -14.05 -25.49 0.76
N TYR A 6 -13.94 -25.38 -0.57
CA TYR A 6 -13.56 -24.15 -1.26
C TYR A 6 -14.52 -22.99 -0.97
N THR A 7 -15.84 -23.25 -1.00
CA THR A 7 -16.84 -22.22 -0.69
C THR A 7 -16.73 -21.75 0.76
N ALA A 8 -16.57 -22.66 1.71
CA ALA A 8 -16.38 -22.33 3.11
C ALA A 8 -15.08 -21.53 3.35
N LEU A 9 -13.99 -21.90 2.68
CA LEU A 9 -12.71 -21.16 2.73
C LEU A 9 -12.86 -19.74 2.18
N LYS A 10 -13.54 -19.59 1.03
CA LYS A 10 -13.82 -18.27 0.44
C LYS A 10 -14.66 -17.38 1.37
N GLU A 11 -15.68 -17.94 2.03
CA GLU A 11 -16.50 -17.20 3.00
C GLU A 11 -15.68 -16.80 4.25
N CYS A 12 -14.86 -17.70 4.77
CA CYS A 12 -13.96 -17.45 5.90
C CYS A 12 -13.00 -16.30 5.59
N ILE A 13 -12.34 -16.31 4.43
CA ILE A 13 -11.42 -15.24 4.01
C ILE A 13 -12.17 -13.91 3.85
N ASN A 14 -13.34 -13.90 3.20
CA ASN A 14 -14.16 -12.69 3.08
C ASN A 14 -14.59 -12.13 4.45
N TYR A 15 -14.91 -12.99 5.41
CA TYR A 15 -15.21 -12.59 6.78
C TYR A 15 -14.02 -11.89 7.42
N HIS A 16 -12.84 -12.51 7.45
CA HIS A 16 -11.65 -11.93 8.06
C HIS A 16 -11.18 -10.67 7.32
N MET A 17 -11.33 -10.61 5.99
CA MET A 17 -11.08 -9.41 5.20
C MET A 17 -11.99 -8.24 5.64
N ASN A 18 -13.28 -8.51 5.86
CA ASN A 18 -14.21 -7.50 6.37
C ASN A 18 -13.84 -7.03 7.78
N ARG A 19 -13.52 -7.98 8.68
CA ARG A 19 -13.05 -7.67 10.04
C ARG A 19 -11.82 -6.79 10.04
N TYR A 20 -10.85 -7.09 9.17
CA TYR A 20 -9.59 -6.38 9.06
C TYR A 20 -9.76 -4.98 8.46
N TYR A 21 -10.37 -4.87 7.25
CA TYR A 21 -10.41 -3.63 6.49
C TYR A 21 -11.57 -2.69 6.85
N ASN A 22 -12.71 -3.21 7.25
CA ASN A 22 -13.93 -2.43 7.47
C ASN A 22 -14.27 -2.20 8.93
N GLU A 23 -13.89 -3.13 9.82
CA GLU A 23 -14.29 -3.08 11.24
C GLU A 23 -13.12 -2.75 12.16
N ASP A 24 -11.88 -2.74 11.64
CA ASP A 24 -10.64 -2.56 12.43
C ASP A 24 -10.60 -3.48 13.67
N ALA A 25 -10.97 -4.73 13.47
CA ALA A 25 -11.10 -5.74 14.52
C ALA A 25 -10.65 -7.12 14.02
N PRO A 26 -9.36 -7.28 13.62
CA PRO A 26 -8.82 -8.56 13.17
C PRO A 26 -8.94 -9.62 14.28
N GLU A 27 -9.33 -10.84 13.90
CA GLU A 27 -9.45 -11.99 14.79
C GLU A 27 -8.36 -13.04 14.54
N ILE A 28 -7.64 -12.91 13.42
CA ILE A 28 -6.50 -13.74 13.08
C ILE A 28 -5.30 -12.85 12.73
N SER A 29 -4.10 -13.40 12.83
CA SER A 29 -2.87 -12.72 12.43
C SER A 29 -2.78 -12.57 10.90
N ASP A 30 -1.95 -11.63 10.43
CA ASP A 30 -1.66 -11.47 9.00
C ASP A 30 -1.10 -12.77 8.40
N TYR A 31 -0.26 -13.50 9.15
CA TYR A 31 0.28 -14.78 8.72
C TYR A 31 -0.84 -15.85 8.52
N GLU A 32 -1.77 -15.96 9.46
CA GLU A 32 -2.89 -16.90 9.34
C GLU A 32 -3.78 -16.54 8.15
N TYR A 33 -4.04 -15.25 7.94
CA TYR A 33 -4.78 -14.77 6.78
C TYR A 33 -4.07 -15.11 5.46
N ASP A 34 -2.77 -14.89 5.38
CA ASP A 34 -1.96 -15.20 4.21
C ASP A 34 -1.95 -16.70 3.89
N MET A 35 -1.92 -17.57 4.91
CA MET A 35 -2.02 -19.02 4.74
C MET A 35 -3.38 -19.43 4.15
N LEU A 36 -4.49 -18.85 4.62
CA LEU A 36 -5.82 -19.09 4.04
C LEU A 36 -5.87 -18.63 2.57
N MET A 37 -5.28 -17.48 2.26
CA MET A 37 -5.20 -16.98 0.89
C MET A 37 -4.35 -17.87 -0.03
N GLN A 38 -3.27 -18.45 0.47
CA GLN A 38 -2.46 -19.44 -0.29
C GLN A 38 -3.26 -20.70 -0.61
N GLU A 39 -3.99 -21.22 0.38
CA GLU A 39 -4.83 -22.40 0.20
C GLU A 39 -5.92 -22.15 -0.85
N LEU A 40 -6.56 -20.96 -0.81
CA LEU A 40 -7.53 -20.56 -1.83
C LEU A 40 -6.92 -20.49 -3.22
N LYS A 41 -5.76 -19.80 -3.37
CA LYS A 41 -5.06 -19.67 -4.65
C LYS A 41 -4.61 -21.02 -5.21
N ALA A 42 -4.18 -21.95 -4.35
CA ALA A 42 -3.82 -23.31 -4.76
C ALA A 42 -5.03 -24.07 -5.30
N ALA A 43 -6.18 -23.99 -4.62
CA ALA A 43 -7.42 -24.62 -5.08
C ALA A 43 -7.90 -24.02 -6.42
N GLU A 44 -7.82 -22.71 -6.59
CA GLU A 44 -8.18 -22.01 -7.83
C GLU A 44 -7.25 -22.34 -9.00
N LYS A 45 -5.99 -22.64 -8.70
CA LYS A 45 -5.04 -23.12 -9.72
C LYS A 45 -5.36 -24.53 -10.19
N GLU A 46 -5.80 -25.43 -9.30
CA GLU A 46 -6.23 -26.79 -9.63
C GLU A 46 -7.60 -26.82 -10.29
N HIS A 47 -8.48 -25.87 -9.93
CA HIS A 47 -9.87 -25.76 -10.37
C HIS A 47 -10.20 -24.36 -10.87
N PRO A 48 -9.67 -23.93 -12.04
CA PRO A 48 -9.92 -22.58 -12.59
C PRO A 48 -11.41 -22.28 -12.81
N GLU A 49 -12.24 -23.30 -12.99
CA GLU A 49 -13.70 -23.20 -13.15
C GLU A 49 -14.43 -22.75 -11.86
N TRP A 50 -13.78 -22.81 -10.69
CA TRP A 50 -14.35 -22.34 -9.41
C TRP A 50 -14.14 -20.85 -9.19
N VAL A 51 -13.23 -20.24 -9.94
CA VAL A 51 -12.91 -18.81 -9.78
C VAL A 51 -14.10 -17.96 -10.22
N THR A 52 -14.58 -17.14 -9.28
CA THR A 52 -15.67 -16.20 -9.54
C THR A 52 -15.20 -14.77 -9.32
N PRO A 53 -15.83 -13.76 -9.95
CA PRO A 53 -15.42 -12.36 -9.80
C PRO A 53 -15.46 -11.84 -8.35
N ASP A 54 -16.19 -12.50 -7.47
CA ASP A 54 -16.29 -12.20 -6.05
C ASP A 54 -15.29 -12.97 -5.19
N SER A 55 -14.43 -13.81 -5.77
CA SER A 55 -13.39 -14.50 -5.03
C SER A 55 -12.42 -13.50 -4.36
N PRO A 56 -12.00 -13.75 -3.10
CA PRO A 56 -10.97 -12.94 -2.45
C PRO A 56 -9.67 -12.81 -3.25
N SER A 57 -9.30 -13.83 -4.01
CA SER A 57 -8.12 -13.80 -4.91
C SER A 57 -8.23 -12.79 -6.05
N GLN A 58 -9.46 -12.44 -6.44
CA GLN A 58 -9.77 -11.47 -7.50
C GLN A 58 -10.02 -10.07 -6.95
N LYS A 59 -10.11 -9.92 -5.63
CA LYS A 59 -10.32 -8.63 -4.97
C LYS A 59 -9.02 -8.14 -4.36
N ILE A 60 -8.70 -6.88 -4.60
CA ILE A 60 -7.71 -6.17 -3.80
C ILE A 60 -8.43 -5.70 -2.53
N GLY A 61 -7.88 -6.07 -1.37
CA GLY A 61 -8.51 -5.85 -0.07
C GLY A 61 -8.94 -4.39 0.16
N GLY A 62 -10.15 -4.23 0.70
CA GLY A 62 -10.68 -2.97 1.18
C GLY A 62 -11.52 -2.20 0.15
N ILE A 63 -12.83 -2.49 0.09
CA ILE A 63 -13.78 -1.51 -0.44
C ILE A 63 -13.96 -0.44 0.63
N ALA A 64 -13.33 0.72 0.44
CA ALA A 64 -13.54 1.87 1.31
C ALA A 64 -15.02 2.28 1.28
N LYS A 65 -15.75 1.96 2.33
CA LYS A 65 -17.06 2.57 2.60
C LYS A 65 -16.82 4.00 3.09
N ARG A 66 -16.56 4.95 2.18
CA ARG A 66 -16.57 6.38 2.51
C ARG A 66 -17.05 7.22 1.36
N GLU A 67 -18.07 8.03 1.65
CA GLU A 67 -18.61 9.07 0.77
C GLU A 67 -17.74 10.34 0.69
N ALA A 68 -16.56 10.38 1.31
CA ALA A 68 -15.81 11.62 1.55
C ALA A 68 -14.50 11.78 0.76
N GLY A 69 -14.03 10.78 0.02
CA GLY A 69 -12.79 10.89 -0.76
C GLY A 69 -13.06 11.27 -2.21
N VAL A 70 -12.42 12.30 -2.74
CA VAL A 70 -12.41 12.56 -4.17
C VAL A 70 -11.67 11.42 -4.85
N LYS A 71 -12.38 10.63 -5.66
CA LYS A 71 -11.79 9.55 -6.46
C LYS A 71 -10.92 10.12 -7.56
N VAL A 72 -9.68 9.66 -7.62
CA VAL A 72 -8.70 10.05 -8.62
C VAL A 72 -8.29 8.83 -9.42
N LYS A 73 -8.35 8.96 -10.74
CA LYS A 73 -7.92 7.88 -11.66
C LYS A 73 -6.40 7.77 -11.66
N HIS A 74 -5.89 6.55 -11.55
CA HIS A 74 -4.47 6.28 -11.71
C HIS A 74 -4.06 6.38 -13.18
N THR A 75 -2.95 7.05 -13.45
CA THR A 75 -2.30 7.08 -14.77
C THR A 75 -1.48 5.82 -15.00
N VAL A 76 -0.86 5.32 -13.93
CA VAL A 76 -0.09 4.08 -13.91
C VAL A 76 -0.68 3.18 -12.81
N PRO A 77 -0.97 1.89 -13.09
CA PRO A 77 -1.45 0.97 -12.06
C PRO A 77 -0.47 0.81 -10.90
N MET A 78 -1.02 0.58 -9.71
CA MET A 78 -0.27 0.33 -8.48
C MET A 78 -0.48 -1.13 -8.00
N PRO A 79 0.01 -2.14 -8.73
CA PRO A 79 -0.21 -3.54 -8.37
C PRO A 79 0.44 -3.87 -7.02
N SER A 80 -0.06 -4.93 -6.38
CA SER A 80 0.60 -5.53 -5.23
C SER A 80 1.88 -6.26 -5.68
N ILE A 81 2.86 -6.34 -4.77
CA ILE A 81 4.03 -7.20 -4.93
C ILE A 81 3.55 -8.64 -4.72
N GLU A 82 4.18 -9.58 -5.41
CA GLU A 82 3.94 -11.01 -5.20
C GLU A 82 4.61 -11.44 -3.88
N ASP A 83 3.87 -12.19 -3.07
CA ASP A 83 4.37 -12.70 -1.81
C ASP A 83 5.11 -14.02 -2.02
N VAL A 84 6.24 -14.20 -1.33
CA VAL A 84 7.02 -15.43 -1.27
C VAL A 84 7.29 -15.79 0.19
N PHE A 85 7.30 -17.09 0.52
CA PHE A 85 7.31 -17.54 1.91
C PHE A 85 8.53 -18.36 2.28
N THR A 86 9.26 -18.87 1.29
CA THR A 86 10.45 -19.70 1.52
C THR A 86 11.68 -19.10 0.85
N LYS A 87 12.86 -19.47 1.34
CA LYS A 87 14.14 -19.13 0.69
C LYS A 87 14.26 -19.74 -0.70
N GLU A 88 13.66 -20.90 -0.89
CA GLU A 88 13.61 -21.61 -2.17
C GLU A 88 12.78 -20.85 -3.21
N ASP A 89 11.67 -20.23 -2.80
CA ASP A 89 10.86 -19.38 -3.69
C ASP A 89 11.67 -18.16 -4.15
N VAL A 90 12.37 -17.49 -3.22
CA VAL A 90 13.26 -16.36 -3.55
C VAL A 90 14.35 -16.80 -4.51
N LYS A 91 15.00 -17.96 -4.27
CA LYS A 91 16.04 -18.49 -5.14
C LYS A 91 15.49 -18.78 -6.54
N THR A 92 14.35 -19.45 -6.62
CA THR A 92 13.68 -19.78 -7.88
C THR A 92 13.33 -18.51 -8.66
N TRP A 93 12.85 -17.47 -7.98
CA TRP A 93 12.55 -16.18 -8.59
C TRP A 93 13.82 -15.51 -9.13
N VAL A 94 14.90 -15.46 -8.34
CA VAL A 94 16.19 -14.91 -8.76
C VAL A 94 16.72 -15.64 -9.98
N GLU A 95 16.74 -16.99 -9.99
CA GLU A 95 17.19 -17.81 -11.10
C GLU A 95 16.37 -17.54 -12.37
N LYS A 96 15.05 -17.43 -12.25
CA LYS A 96 14.15 -17.09 -13.37
C LYS A 96 14.47 -15.72 -13.96
N VAL A 97 14.71 -14.71 -13.12
CA VAL A 97 15.08 -13.36 -13.59
C VAL A 97 16.45 -13.40 -14.29
N GLN A 98 17.43 -14.09 -13.71
CA GLN A 98 18.77 -14.21 -14.29
C GLN A 98 18.81 -15.00 -15.61
N GLN A 99 17.90 -15.96 -15.81
CA GLN A 99 17.76 -16.63 -17.11
C GLN A 99 17.32 -15.69 -18.22
N MET A 100 16.46 -14.71 -17.90
CA MET A 100 15.99 -13.71 -18.87
C MET A 100 16.96 -12.52 -18.98
N HIS A 101 17.63 -12.18 -17.88
CA HIS A 101 18.51 -11.03 -17.75
C HIS A 101 19.77 -11.44 -16.96
N PRO A 102 20.80 -12.03 -17.64
CA PRO A 102 21.99 -12.58 -16.97
C PRO A 102 22.75 -11.59 -16.08
N ASP A 103 22.73 -10.31 -16.45
CA ASP A 103 23.42 -9.24 -15.72
C ASP A 103 22.54 -8.54 -14.67
N ALA A 104 21.35 -9.07 -14.38
CA ALA A 104 20.44 -8.49 -13.42
C ALA A 104 21.08 -8.41 -12.03
N LYS A 105 20.98 -7.24 -11.39
CA LYS A 105 21.31 -7.00 -10.00
C LYS A 105 20.03 -6.84 -9.20
N PHE A 106 20.10 -7.17 -7.94
CA PHE A 106 18.94 -7.14 -7.04
C PHE A 106 19.21 -6.18 -5.88
N SER A 107 18.22 -5.35 -5.53
CA SER A 107 18.20 -4.64 -4.25
C SER A 107 17.32 -5.42 -3.27
N VAL A 108 17.68 -5.35 -1.99
CA VAL A 108 16.89 -5.92 -0.90
C VAL A 108 16.48 -4.78 0.01
N GLU A 109 15.21 -4.65 0.24
CA GLU A 109 14.62 -3.55 0.97
C GLU A 109 13.62 -4.05 2.01
N THR A 110 13.45 -3.29 3.09
CA THR A 110 12.43 -3.59 4.09
C THR A 110 11.05 -3.30 3.50
N LYS A 111 10.16 -4.29 3.55
CA LYS A 111 8.75 -4.08 3.21
C LYS A 111 8.04 -3.43 4.39
N ILE A 112 7.85 -2.12 4.30
CA ILE A 112 7.13 -1.34 5.30
C ILE A 112 5.66 -1.74 5.29
N ASP A 113 5.08 -1.90 6.48
CA ASP A 113 3.67 -2.22 6.67
C ASP A 113 2.87 -0.95 6.95
N GLY A 114 2.05 -0.56 5.99
CA GLY A 114 1.29 0.69 6.04
C GLY A 114 0.25 0.79 4.94
N LEU A 115 0.10 1.98 4.36
CA LEU A 115 -0.81 2.28 3.27
C LEU A 115 -0.05 2.86 2.08
N SER A 116 -0.14 2.22 0.93
CA SER A 116 0.52 2.71 -0.30
C SER A 116 -0.06 4.04 -0.76
N LEU A 117 0.82 5.00 -0.95
CA LEU A 117 0.53 6.35 -1.42
C LEU A 117 1.35 6.66 -2.68
N LYS A 118 0.69 7.24 -3.66
CA LYS A 118 1.28 7.86 -4.83
C LYS A 118 1.34 9.37 -4.63
N MET A 119 2.49 9.98 -4.95
CA MET A 119 2.73 11.42 -4.90
C MET A 119 3.12 11.92 -6.28
N GLY A 120 2.38 12.90 -6.80
CA GLY A 120 2.67 13.58 -8.06
C GLY A 120 3.30 14.94 -7.81
N TYR A 121 4.43 15.17 -8.47
CA TYR A 121 5.12 16.46 -8.48
C TYR A 121 5.10 17.02 -9.89
N THR A 122 4.81 18.32 -10.02
CA THR A 122 4.76 19.03 -11.30
C THR A 122 5.67 20.25 -11.23
N LYS A 123 6.33 20.54 -12.33
CA LYS A 123 7.16 21.73 -12.47
C LYS A 123 6.40 22.99 -12.09
N ARG A 124 7.02 23.84 -11.29
CA ARG A 124 6.50 25.16 -10.97
C ARG A 124 6.69 26.10 -12.15
N GLU A 125 5.61 26.72 -12.61
CA GLU A 125 5.69 27.71 -13.69
C GLU A 125 6.54 28.93 -13.27
N GLY A 126 7.41 29.36 -14.19
CA GLY A 126 8.26 30.54 -14.01
C GLY A 126 9.43 30.37 -13.03
N VAL A 127 9.66 29.17 -12.48
CA VAL A 127 10.80 28.87 -11.61
C VAL A 127 11.59 27.70 -12.16
N GLU A 128 12.88 27.93 -12.38
CA GLU A 128 13.80 26.88 -12.85
C GLU A 128 14.04 25.83 -11.77
N ASN A 129 14.13 24.57 -12.20
CA ASN A 129 14.50 23.42 -11.37
C ASN A 129 13.68 23.30 -10.07
N GLN A 130 12.41 23.63 -10.13
CA GLN A 130 11.52 23.51 -8.98
C GLN A 130 10.24 22.78 -9.38
N MET A 131 9.88 21.79 -8.57
CA MET A 131 8.63 21.03 -8.68
C MET A 131 7.85 21.14 -7.37
N ASP A 132 6.54 21.24 -7.46
CA ASP A 132 5.63 21.22 -6.32
C ASP A 132 4.85 19.92 -6.25
N LEU A 133 4.57 19.47 -5.04
CA LEU A 133 3.61 18.40 -4.80
C LEU A 133 2.22 18.88 -5.23
N THR A 134 1.63 18.21 -6.22
CA THR A 134 0.33 18.57 -6.80
C THR A 134 -0.72 17.48 -6.63
N ALA A 135 -0.31 16.26 -6.25
CA ALA A 135 -1.22 15.17 -5.98
C ALA A 135 -0.68 14.22 -4.90
N ALA A 136 -1.57 13.71 -4.06
CA ALA A 136 -1.31 12.59 -3.16
C ALA A 136 -2.55 11.70 -3.16
N VAL A 137 -2.40 10.45 -3.61
CA VAL A 137 -3.51 9.54 -3.90
C VAL A 137 -3.21 8.17 -3.33
N THR A 138 -4.15 7.61 -2.57
CA THR A 138 -4.03 6.23 -2.05
C THR A 138 -4.07 5.21 -3.19
N ARG A 139 -3.55 4.01 -2.94
CA ARG A 139 -3.60 2.93 -3.93
C ARG A 139 -5.03 2.56 -4.34
N GLY A 140 -6.01 2.63 -3.42
CA GLY A 140 -7.37 2.23 -3.67
C GLY A 140 -7.47 0.79 -4.19
N ASP A 141 -8.15 0.60 -5.34
CA ASP A 141 -8.25 -0.70 -6.00
C ASP A 141 -6.94 -1.14 -6.71
N GLY A 142 -5.93 -0.29 -6.73
CA GLY A 142 -4.62 -0.56 -7.32
C GLY A 142 -4.58 -0.49 -8.86
N PHE A 143 -5.70 -0.38 -9.53
CA PHE A 143 -5.79 -0.37 -10.99
C PHE A 143 -6.38 0.91 -11.54
N LEU A 144 -7.57 1.29 -11.11
CA LEU A 144 -8.32 2.38 -11.73
C LEU A 144 -8.39 3.62 -10.86
N PHE A 145 -8.70 3.47 -9.57
CA PHE A 145 -9.01 4.60 -8.72
C PHE A 145 -8.41 4.48 -7.32
N GLY A 146 -7.87 5.59 -6.84
CA GLY A 146 -7.56 5.83 -5.43
C GLY A 146 -8.34 7.02 -4.90
N GLU A 147 -8.12 7.37 -3.65
CA GLU A 147 -8.71 8.54 -2.99
C GLU A 147 -7.66 9.62 -2.83
N SER A 148 -8.02 10.88 -3.14
CA SER A 148 -7.16 12.02 -2.83
C SER A 148 -7.07 12.22 -1.32
N VAL A 149 -5.83 12.28 -0.83
CA VAL A 149 -5.48 12.56 0.58
C VAL A 149 -4.46 13.71 0.65
N PHE A 150 -4.56 14.64 -0.28
CA PHE A 150 -3.57 15.69 -0.50
C PHE A 150 -3.29 16.51 0.75
N GLU A 151 -4.34 17.01 1.41
CA GLU A 151 -4.20 17.81 2.62
C GLU A 151 -3.52 17.05 3.77
N ASN A 152 -3.84 15.76 3.90
CA ASN A 152 -3.20 14.90 4.89
C ASN A 152 -1.73 14.63 4.55
N ALA A 153 -1.40 14.47 3.28
CA ALA A 153 -0.02 14.30 2.84
C ALA A 153 0.85 15.54 3.11
N LEU A 154 0.29 16.74 2.99
CA LEU A 154 1.01 17.99 3.25
C LEU A 154 1.50 18.15 4.70
N VAL A 155 0.92 17.44 5.66
CA VAL A 155 1.30 17.52 7.08
C VAL A 155 2.22 16.37 7.53
N ILE A 156 2.50 15.40 6.65
CA ILE A 156 3.47 14.32 6.92
C ILE A 156 4.89 14.87 6.72
N PRO A 157 5.78 14.84 7.75
CA PRO A 157 7.08 15.52 7.71
C PRO A 157 8.02 15.00 6.60
N ASP A 158 7.94 13.72 6.28
CA ASP A 158 8.81 13.08 5.30
C ASP A 158 8.42 13.41 3.84
N ILE A 159 7.21 13.93 3.63
CA ILE A 159 6.74 14.33 2.30
C ILE A 159 7.20 15.75 2.00
N LYS A 160 8.15 15.89 1.07
CA LYS A 160 8.62 17.19 0.61
C LYS A 160 7.52 17.88 -0.21
N LYS A 161 7.18 19.10 0.15
CA LYS A 161 6.19 19.92 -0.60
C LYS A 161 6.77 20.42 -1.92
N THR A 162 8.08 20.55 -1.98
CA THR A 162 8.84 21.05 -3.13
C THR A 162 10.09 20.23 -3.32
N LEU A 163 10.43 19.93 -4.56
CA LEU A 163 11.66 19.29 -4.97
C LEU A 163 12.48 20.24 -5.85
N SER A 164 13.80 20.22 -5.70
CA SER A 164 14.72 21.00 -6.55
C SER A 164 15.26 20.14 -7.68
N LEU A 165 14.41 19.84 -8.66
CA LEU A 165 14.70 18.95 -9.78
C LEU A 165 14.27 19.59 -11.11
N PRO A 166 14.99 19.32 -12.23
CA PRO A 166 14.77 19.95 -13.53
C PRO A 166 13.73 19.22 -14.39
N TYR A 167 12.75 18.57 -13.78
CA TYR A 167 11.78 17.74 -14.49
C TYR A 167 10.43 18.40 -14.58
N ASP A 168 9.65 18.07 -15.63
CA ASP A 168 8.30 18.58 -15.80
C ASP A 168 7.28 17.82 -14.94
N TYR A 169 7.47 16.51 -14.77
CA TYR A 169 6.62 15.63 -13.96
C TYR A 169 7.42 14.51 -13.31
N LEU A 170 7.06 14.16 -12.07
CA LEU A 170 7.59 13.03 -11.32
C LEU A 170 6.47 12.41 -10.48
N GLU A 171 6.30 11.09 -10.57
CA GLU A 171 5.39 10.34 -9.73
C GLU A 171 6.18 9.35 -8.86
N LEU A 172 6.10 9.54 -7.56
CA LEU A 172 6.74 8.69 -6.56
C LEU A 172 5.69 7.80 -5.89
N ARG A 173 6.08 6.58 -5.57
CA ARG A 173 5.29 5.66 -4.76
C ARG A 173 6.02 5.33 -3.48
N GLY A 174 5.27 5.27 -2.39
CA GLY A 174 5.79 4.89 -1.09
C GLY A 174 4.72 4.31 -0.19
N GLU A 175 5.10 4.07 1.06
CA GLU A 175 4.21 3.56 2.10
C GLU A 175 4.10 4.58 3.21
N VAL A 176 2.88 5.01 3.52
CA VAL A 176 2.57 5.79 4.72
C VAL A 176 2.38 4.81 5.86
N TYR A 177 3.08 5.04 6.95
CA TYR A 177 3.06 4.15 8.10
C TYR A 177 3.06 4.93 9.42
N MET A 178 2.78 4.23 10.50
CA MET A 178 2.94 4.71 11.86
C MET A 178 4.05 3.94 12.55
N SER A 179 4.93 4.63 13.26
CA SER A 179 5.97 3.97 14.06
C SER A 179 5.34 3.21 15.23
N HIS A 180 6.03 2.19 15.74
CA HIS A 180 5.57 1.48 16.95
C HIS A 180 5.45 2.43 18.14
N GLU A 181 6.38 3.38 18.29
CA GLU A 181 6.37 4.38 19.35
C GLU A 181 5.11 5.28 19.28
N ASP A 182 4.76 5.78 18.08
CA ASP A 182 3.58 6.61 17.89
C ASP A 182 2.29 5.80 18.10
N PHE A 183 2.29 4.54 17.69
CA PHE A 183 1.16 3.63 17.91
C PHE A 183 0.93 3.31 19.39
N GLU A 184 1.99 3.01 20.14
CA GLU A 184 1.93 2.77 21.58
C GLU A 184 1.44 4.03 22.31
N ARG A 185 2.01 5.19 22.00
CA ARG A 185 1.56 6.48 22.54
C ARG A 185 0.07 6.72 22.29
N PHE A 186 -0.40 6.50 21.05
CA PHE A 186 -1.81 6.64 20.73
C PHE A 186 -2.69 5.72 21.57
N ASN A 187 -2.32 4.44 21.70
CA ASN A 187 -3.11 3.47 22.46
C ASN A 187 -3.14 3.81 23.96
N GLU A 188 -2.02 4.25 24.55
CA GLU A 188 -2.00 4.74 25.93
C GLU A 188 -2.93 5.93 26.16
N GLU A 189 -2.97 6.87 25.20
CA GLU A 189 -3.88 8.02 25.28
C GLU A 189 -5.36 7.60 25.20
N GLN A 190 -5.66 6.60 24.31
CA GLN A 190 -7.02 6.04 24.23
C GLN A 190 -7.43 5.35 25.54
N GLU A 191 -6.55 4.55 26.14
CA GLU A 191 -6.81 3.88 27.42
C GLU A 191 -7.05 4.89 28.54
N LYS A 192 -6.21 5.90 28.66
CA LYS A 192 -6.36 6.99 29.65
C LYS A 192 -7.69 7.75 29.46
N ALA A 193 -8.17 7.85 28.22
CA ALA A 193 -9.44 8.48 27.89
C ALA A 193 -10.64 7.53 27.97
N GLY A 194 -10.45 6.27 28.34
CA GLY A 194 -11.52 5.23 28.37
C GLY A 194 -12.11 4.90 27.00
N LYS A 195 -11.31 5.09 25.93
CA LYS A 195 -11.70 4.83 24.54
C LYS A 195 -11.09 3.52 24.05
N LYS A 196 -11.64 2.98 22.95
CA LYS A 196 -11.12 1.78 22.30
C LYS A 196 -9.75 2.03 21.72
N THR A 197 -8.80 1.13 21.96
CA THR A 197 -7.47 1.11 21.35
C THR A 197 -7.52 0.61 19.91
N ALA A 198 -6.51 0.98 19.12
CA ALA A 198 -6.33 0.47 17.77
C ALA A 198 -5.70 -0.93 17.79
N ALA A 199 -6.10 -1.79 16.85
CA ALA A 199 -5.65 -3.18 16.81
C ALA A 199 -4.23 -3.32 16.22
N ASN A 200 -3.89 -2.51 15.20
CA ASN A 200 -2.56 -2.52 14.61
C ASN A 200 -2.19 -1.15 14.01
N PRO A 201 -0.88 -0.87 13.84
CA PRO A 201 -0.42 0.43 13.34
C PRO A 201 -0.81 0.69 11.88
N ARG A 202 -0.89 -0.34 11.03
CA ARG A 202 -1.28 -0.20 9.62
C ARG A 202 -2.71 0.34 9.47
N ASN A 203 -3.67 -0.27 10.16
CA ASN A 203 -5.07 0.16 10.09
C ASN A 203 -5.27 1.54 10.71
N LEU A 204 -4.57 1.83 11.81
CA LEU A 204 -4.57 3.16 12.41
C LEU A 204 -3.99 4.20 11.45
N ALA A 205 -2.89 3.91 10.77
CA ALA A 205 -2.31 4.80 9.76
C ALA A 205 -3.27 5.02 8.59
N ALA A 206 -3.89 3.95 8.07
CA ALA A 206 -4.87 4.03 6.98
C ALA A 206 -6.11 4.85 7.37
N GLY A 207 -6.65 4.64 8.57
CA GLY A 207 -7.77 5.41 9.11
C GLY A 207 -7.42 6.87 9.35
N THR A 208 -6.19 7.13 9.81
CA THR A 208 -5.68 8.49 10.06
C THR A 208 -5.47 9.27 8.76
N LEU A 209 -4.85 8.66 7.75
CA LEU A 209 -4.60 9.31 6.46
C LEU A 209 -5.89 9.70 5.73
N ARG A 210 -7.00 9.06 6.03
CA ARG A 210 -8.32 9.36 5.45
C ARG A 210 -9.17 10.30 6.29
N GLN A 211 -8.67 10.88 7.38
CA GLN A 211 -9.42 11.89 8.15
C GLN A 211 -9.66 13.13 7.30
N LEU A 212 -10.81 13.76 7.47
CA LEU A 212 -11.13 15.04 6.79
C LEU A 212 -10.29 16.18 7.34
N ASP A 213 -9.96 16.12 8.62
CA ASP A 213 -9.10 17.10 9.29
C ASP A 213 -7.66 16.63 9.30
N ALA A 214 -6.82 17.28 8.52
CA ALA A 214 -5.39 16.99 8.42
C ALA A 214 -4.62 17.23 9.75
N SER A 215 -5.17 18.00 10.69
CA SER A 215 -4.55 18.21 12.00
C SER A 215 -4.43 16.89 12.77
N ILE A 216 -5.41 16.00 12.63
CA ILE A 216 -5.39 14.64 13.20
C ILE A 216 -4.22 13.81 12.65
N THR A 217 -3.96 13.91 11.33
CA THR A 217 -2.82 13.24 10.70
C THR A 217 -1.49 13.75 11.25
N LYS A 218 -1.38 15.06 11.45
CA LYS A 218 -0.20 15.69 12.04
C LYS A 218 0.04 15.25 13.48
N GLU A 219 -1.02 15.24 14.29
CA GLU A 219 -0.96 14.87 15.72
C GLU A 219 -0.55 13.41 15.91
N ARG A 220 -1.07 12.52 15.09
CA ARG A 220 -0.79 11.08 15.17
C ARG A 220 0.56 10.65 14.63
N GLY A 221 1.35 11.55 14.04
CA GLY A 221 2.75 11.30 13.69
C GLY A 221 2.97 10.32 12.53
N LEU A 222 2.13 10.38 11.49
CA LEU A 222 2.35 9.54 10.30
C LEU A 222 3.69 9.86 9.63
N ARG A 223 4.32 8.81 9.11
CA ARG A 223 5.61 8.84 8.40
C ARG A 223 5.46 8.29 6.98
N MET A 224 6.42 8.58 6.12
CA MET A 224 6.44 8.15 4.73
C MET A 224 7.77 7.53 4.36
N PHE A 225 7.72 6.35 3.74
CA PHE A 225 8.87 5.69 3.14
C PHE A 225 8.65 5.57 1.63
N VAL A 226 9.46 6.28 0.84
CA VAL A 226 9.42 6.22 -0.63
C VAL A 226 10.25 5.03 -1.10
N PHE A 227 9.71 4.21 -1.99
CA PHE A 227 10.39 3.01 -2.47
C PHE A 227 10.42 2.87 -4.01
N ASN A 228 9.73 3.74 -4.76
CA ASN A 228 9.69 3.61 -6.21
C ASN A 228 9.43 4.95 -6.91
N VAL A 229 10.13 5.16 -8.04
CA VAL A 229 9.78 6.16 -9.06
C VAL A 229 8.82 5.49 -10.03
N GLN A 230 7.54 5.81 -9.96
CA GLN A 230 6.49 5.17 -10.76
C GLN A 230 6.36 5.76 -12.16
N GLN A 231 6.59 7.06 -12.28
CA GLN A 231 6.63 7.78 -13.55
C GLN A 231 7.60 8.96 -13.44
N GLY A 232 8.42 9.16 -14.45
CA GLY A 232 9.41 10.24 -14.46
C GLY A 232 10.42 10.09 -15.61
N PRO A 233 11.52 10.82 -15.54
CA PRO A 233 12.58 10.74 -16.54
C PRO A 233 13.22 9.33 -16.60
N ALA A 234 13.61 8.92 -17.79
CA ALA A 234 14.17 7.59 -18.04
C ALA A 234 15.40 7.27 -17.18
N GLU A 235 16.23 8.28 -16.88
CA GLU A 235 17.39 8.10 -16.01
C GLU A 235 17.03 7.65 -14.60
N LEU A 236 15.97 8.19 -13.99
CA LEU A 236 15.50 7.79 -12.65
C LEU A 236 14.80 6.43 -12.64
N MET A 237 14.26 6.01 -13.78
CA MET A 237 13.55 4.75 -13.94
C MET A 237 14.44 3.62 -14.47
N SER A 238 15.72 3.89 -14.78
CA SER A 238 16.65 2.93 -15.37
C SER A 238 17.02 1.77 -14.43
N SER A 239 16.98 2.01 -13.13
CA SER A 239 17.16 0.99 -12.09
C SER A 239 16.55 1.47 -10.76
N GLN A 240 16.33 0.55 -9.83
CA GLN A 240 15.89 0.89 -8.48
C GLN A 240 16.89 1.84 -7.79
N THR A 241 18.20 1.60 -7.93
CA THR A 241 19.24 2.45 -7.36
C THR A 241 19.24 3.87 -7.94
N ALA A 242 18.95 4.02 -9.24
CA ALA A 242 18.88 5.34 -9.87
C ALA A 242 17.73 6.20 -9.33
N GLY A 243 16.64 5.57 -8.89
CA GLY A 243 15.51 6.27 -8.27
C GLY A 243 15.78 6.79 -6.86
N TYR A 244 16.88 6.32 -6.20
CA TYR A 244 17.27 6.76 -4.85
C TYR A 244 18.35 7.86 -4.82
N THR A 245 18.90 8.22 -5.95
CA THR A 245 19.92 9.28 -6.07
C THR A 245 19.29 10.63 -6.40
#